data_7f74f3e51585ad4c166e2ce6d0656405
#
_entry.id   7f74f3e51585ad4c166e2ce6d0656405
#
_cell.length_a   1.000
_cell.length_b   1.000
_cell.length_c   1.000
_cell.angle_alpha   90.00
_cell.angle_beta   90.00
_cell.angle_gamma   90.00
#
_symmetry.space_group_name_H-M   'P 1'
#
loop_
_entity.id
_entity.type
_entity.pdbx_description
1 polymer ?
#
loop_
_entity_poly.entity_id
_entity_poly.type
_entity_poly.pdbx_seq_one_letter_code
_entity_poly.pdbx_strand_id
1 'polypeptide(L)'
;MAIDKPYAILLISLTLNERQRQERMSILGNQLNQVILGDKQKIVCIEIDSSFVLLVEDPPEKEGDYLKMMQRLAQSSINQLMKVQEDVELFLTIGPKIQGLTQIHESYQQAIDVLAFQRQFVAEKPEMRIASYANFHLRQTLQRYFLEEGQATLRKKYLQPLQKSDQQQHTDLVHTL
;
A
#
# COMPACT_ATOMS: atom_id res chain seq x y z
N MET A 1 12.19 22.89 -3.23
CA MET A 1 10.82 22.34 -3.12
C MET A 1 9.89 23.48 -2.71
N ALA A 2 8.72 23.60 -3.32
CA ALA A 2 7.74 24.65 -2.99
C ALA A 2 6.87 24.18 -1.81
N ILE A 3 6.67 25.04 -0.80
CA ILE A 3 6.00 24.65 0.47
C ILE A 3 4.52 24.29 0.24
N ASP A 4 3.86 24.93 -0.72
CA ASP A 4 2.39 24.83 -0.93
C ASP A 4 1.97 23.91 -2.10
N LYS A 5 2.91 23.17 -2.69
CA LYS A 5 2.58 22.22 -3.76
C LYS A 5 2.05 20.88 -3.22
N PRO A 6 1.27 20.15 -4.03
CA PRO A 6 0.92 18.79 -3.68
C PRO A 6 2.13 17.85 -3.75
N TYR A 7 2.14 16.87 -2.85
CA TYR A 7 3.15 15.82 -2.77
C TYR A 7 2.51 14.45 -2.63
N ALA A 8 3.26 13.43 -3.02
CA ALA A 8 2.92 12.03 -2.79
C ALA A 8 4.13 11.27 -2.27
N ILE A 9 3.89 10.23 -1.48
CA ILE A 9 4.94 9.37 -0.92
C ILE A 9 4.79 7.96 -1.48
N LEU A 10 5.91 7.39 -1.96
CA LEU A 10 6.07 5.96 -2.16
C LEU A 10 7.12 5.48 -1.16
N LEU A 11 6.69 4.68 -0.19
CA LEU A 11 7.56 4.00 0.76
C LEU A 11 7.97 2.65 0.17
N ILE A 12 9.26 2.39 0.08
CA ILE A 12 9.87 1.12 -0.33
C ILE A 12 10.59 0.54 0.87
N SER A 13 10.05 -0.49 1.46
CA SER A 13 10.65 -1.18 2.60
C SER A 13 11.28 -2.50 2.19
N LEU A 14 12.44 -2.77 2.77
CA LEU A 14 13.29 -3.91 2.46
C LEU A 14 13.50 -4.76 3.70
N THR A 15 13.40 -6.07 3.55
CA THR A 15 13.84 -7.00 4.59
C THR A 15 15.28 -7.42 4.26
N LEU A 16 16.25 -6.81 4.93
CA LEU A 16 17.67 -7.04 4.72
C LEU A 16 18.32 -7.68 5.95
N ASN A 17 19.32 -8.52 5.70
CA ASN A 17 20.18 -9.04 6.76
C ASN A 17 21.13 -7.91 7.24
N GLU A 18 21.22 -7.67 8.55
CA GLU A 18 21.98 -6.55 9.13
C GLU A 18 23.46 -6.49 8.70
N ARG A 19 24.11 -7.65 8.53
CA ARG A 19 25.54 -7.70 8.17
C ARG A 19 25.88 -7.10 6.80
N GLN A 20 24.90 -7.05 5.89
CA GLN A 20 25.09 -6.58 4.50
C GLN A 20 24.24 -5.34 4.21
N ARG A 21 23.59 -4.80 5.23
CA ARG A 21 22.57 -3.75 5.07
C ARG A 21 23.13 -2.52 4.36
N GLN A 22 24.23 -1.97 4.85
CA GLN A 22 24.78 -0.70 4.36
C GLN A 22 25.24 -0.77 2.90
N GLU A 23 25.95 -1.84 2.54
CA GLU A 23 26.38 -2.07 1.17
C GLU A 23 25.19 -2.27 0.22
N ARG A 24 24.24 -3.10 0.61
CA ARG A 24 23.02 -3.37 -0.17
C ARG A 24 22.15 -2.13 -0.35
N MET A 25 21.95 -1.33 0.70
CA MET A 25 21.20 -0.08 0.62
C MET A 25 21.84 0.89 -0.37
N SER A 26 23.18 1.03 -0.38
CA SER A 26 23.87 1.88 -1.36
C SER A 26 23.65 1.42 -2.80
N ILE A 27 23.75 0.11 -3.06
CA ILE A 27 23.51 -0.47 -4.39
C ILE A 27 22.06 -0.23 -4.83
N LEU A 28 21.10 -0.52 -3.96
CA LEU A 28 19.67 -0.36 -4.24
C LEU A 28 19.29 1.12 -4.44
N GLY A 29 19.87 2.03 -3.64
CA GLY A 29 19.70 3.47 -3.81
C GLY A 29 20.17 3.97 -5.18
N ASN A 30 21.31 3.47 -5.68
CA ASN A 30 21.79 3.78 -7.02
C ASN A 30 20.84 3.27 -8.10
N GLN A 31 20.24 2.09 -7.92
CA GLN A 31 19.25 1.56 -8.87
C GLN A 31 17.95 2.38 -8.86
N LEU A 32 17.48 2.80 -7.70
CA LEU A 32 16.32 3.68 -7.59
C LEU A 32 16.57 5.04 -8.25
N ASN A 33 17.78 5.59 -8.14
CA ASN A 33 18.15 6.82 -8.82
C ASN A 33 18.02 6.70 -10.34
N GLN A 34 18.29 5.54 -10.93
CA GLN A 34 18.07 5.33 -12.37
C GLN A 34 16.58 5.38 -12.74
N VAL A 35 15.70 4.84 -11.88
CA VAL A 35 14.24 4.94 -12.06
C VAL A 35 13.82 6.41 -12.00
N ILE A 36 14.29 7.13 -11.00
CA ILE A 36 13.97 8.55 -10.76
C ILE A 36 14.42 9.42 -11.94
N LEU A 37 15.63 9.22 -12.45
CA LEU A 37 16.15 9.97 -13.60
C LEU A 37 15.39 9.70 -14.91
N GLY A 38 14.79 8.53 -15.04
CA GLY A 38 13.95 8.15 -16.17
C GLY A 38 12.51 8.64 -16.07
N ASP A 39 12.07 9.14 -14.92
CA ASP A 39 10.72 9.63 -14.73
C ASP A 39 10.60 11.11 -15.08
N LYS A 40 9.40 11.51 -15.54
CA LYS A 40 9.10 12.93 -15.88
C LYS A 40 8.78 13.77 -14.65
N GLN A 41 8.46 13.11 -13.54
CA GLN A 41 8.12 13.77 -12.28
C GLN A 41 9.38 14.16 -11.52
N LYS A 42 9.28 15.22 -10.75
CA LYS A 42 10.34 15.61 -9.83
C LYS A 42 10.25 14.76 -8.57
N ILE A 43 11.19 13.85 -8.40
CA ILE A 43 11.22 12.87 -7.32
C ILE A 43 12.47 13.09 -6.48
N VAL A 44 12.31 13.08 -5.17
CA VAL A 44 13.40 13.07 -4.20
C VAL A 44 13.39 11.74 -3.48
N CYS A 45 14.55 11.05 -3.44
CA CYS A 45 14.74 9.81 -2.70
C CYS A 45 15.43 10.10 -1.38
N ILE A 46 14.86 9.60 -0.30
CA ILE A 46 15.40 9.72 1.06
C ILE A 46 15.55 8.30 1.59
N GLU A 47 16.74 7.97 2.10
CA GLU A 47 17.00 6.72 2.80
C GLU A 47 16.68 6.89 4.28
N ILE A 48 15.86 6.00 4.83
CA ILE A 48 15.49 5.96 6.25
C ILE A 48 15.56 4.50 6.69
N ASP A 49 16.50 4.18 7.55
CA ASP A 49 16.74 2.82 8.06
C ASP A 49 16.92 1.77 6.93
N SER A 50 16.01 0.82 6.80
CA SER A 50 15.97 -0.20 5.74
C SER A 50 14.91 0.12 4.70
N SER A 51 14.65 1.41 4.45
CA SER A 51 13.59 1.85 3.54
C SER A 51 14.05 3.03 2.71
N PHE A 52 13.45 3.16 1.54
CA PHE A 52 13.55 4.38 0.73
C PHE A 52 12.17 5.06 0.69
N VAL A 53 12.19 6.36 0.85
CA VAL A 53 11.01 7.22 0.69
C VAL A 53 11.18 8.03 -0.57
N LEU A 54 10.37 7.77 -1.57
CA LEU A 54 10.30 8.58 -2.77
C LEU A 54 9.23 9.64 -2.59
N LEU A 55 9.64 10.90 -2.51
CA LEU A 55 8.76 12.06 -2.45
C LEU A 55 8.56 12.60 -3.86
N VAL A 56 7.35 12.50 -4.37
CA VAL A 56 6.95 12.97 -5.70
C VAL A 56 6.31 14.33 -5.59
N GLU A 57 6.88 15.33 -6.25
CA GLU A 57 6.35 16.70 -6.33
C GLU A 57 5.32 16.80 -7.46
N ASP A 58 4.22 17.47 -7.19
CA ASP A 58 3.19 17.83 -8.18
C ASP A 58 2.51 16.61 -8.86
N PRO A 59 2.04 15.60 -8.08
CA PRO A 59 1.35 14.45 -8.66
C PRO A 59 0.02 14.88 -9.30
N PRO A 60 -0.53 14.08 -10.25
CA PRO A 60 -1.80 14.38 -10.89
C PRO A 60 -2.93 14.69 -9.92
N GLU A 61 -3.77 15.68 -10.24
CA GLU A 61 -4.88 16.08 -9.37
C GLU A 61 -5.94 14.99 -9.24
N LYS A 62 -6.30 14.34 -10.37
CA LYS A 62 -7.30 13.28 -10.38
C LYS A 62 -6.77 12.03 -9.68
N GLU A 63 -7.53 11.52 -8.72
CA GLU A 63 -7.15 10.36 -7.90
C GLU A 63 -6.78 9.13 -8.74
N GLY A 64 -7.57 8.83 -9.77
CA GLY A 64 -7.30 7.68 -10.65
C GLY A 64 -6.00 7.80 -11.44
N ASP A 65 -5.61 9.00 -11.88
CA ASP A 65 -4.37 9.25 -12.60
C ASP A 65 -3.19 9.25 -11.64
N TYR A 66 -3.38 9.81 -10.45
CA TYR A 66 -2.43 9.75 -9.36
C TYR A 66 -2.08 8.30 -8.99
N LEU A 67 -3.08 7.46 -8.70
CA LEU A 67 -2.86 6.07 -8.34
C LEU A 67 -2.17 5.28 -9.46
N LYS A 68 -2.56 5.50 -10.72
CA LYS A 68 -1.89 4.87 -11.88
C LYS A 68 -0.43 5.29 -12.00
N MET A 69 -0.14 6.58 -11.80
CA MET A 69 1.23 7.09 -11.82
C MET A 69 2.07 6.44 -10.72
N MET A 70 1.57 6.43 -9.47
CA MET A 70 2.27 5.85 -8.33
C MET A 70 2.46 4.34 -8.47
N GLN A 71 1.48 3.62 -9.03
CA GLN A 71 1.60 2.19 -9.31
C GLN A 71 2.67 1.90 -10.37
N ARG A 72 2.77 2.73 -11.43
CA ARG A 72 3.84 2.60 -12.43
C ARG A 72 5.22 2.84 -11.82
N LEU A 73 5.35 3.88 -11.00
CA LEU A 73 6.59 4.17 -10.28
C LEU A 73 6.98 3.02 -9.36
N ALA A 74 6.02 2.48 -8.59
CA ALA A 74 6.22 1.32 -7.73
C ALA A 74 6.66 0.08 -8.52
N GLN A 75 5.98 -0.22 -9.63
CA GLN A 75 6.32 -1.37 -10.48
C GLN A 75 7.70 -1.21 -11.13
N SER A 76 8.04 -0.01 -11.61
CA SER A 76 9.37 0.28 -12.16
C SER A 76 10.45 0.11 -11.11
N SER A 77 10.20 0.55 -9.87
CA SER A 77 11.11 0.38 -8.74
C SER A 77 11.33 -1.10 -8.41
N ILE A 78 10.25 -1.90 -8.32
CA ILE A 78 10.37 -3.36 -8.10
C ILE A 78 11.22 -3.99 -9.21
N ASN A 79 10.86 -3.73 -10.47
CA ASN A 79 11.53 -4.34 -11.62
C ASN A 79 13.03 -4.02 -11.64
N GLN A 80 13.41 -2.81 -11.23
CA GLN A 80 14.80 -2.39 -11.20
C GLN A 80 15.57 -3.00 -10.00
N LEU A 81 14.95 -3.02 -8.83
CA LEU A 81 15.56 -3.57 -7.62
C LEU A 81 15.73 -5.09 -7.72
N MET A 82 14.74 -5.81 -8.26
CA MET A 82 14.78 -7.26 -8.44
C MET A 82 15.83 -7.72 -9.45
N LYS A 83 16.25 -6.87 -10.40
CA LYS A 83 17.37 -7.19 -11.32
C LYS A 83 18.70 -7.38 -10.61
N VAL A 84 18.87 -6.73 -9.48
CA VAL A 84 20.15 -6.69 -8.75
C VAL A 84 20.15 -7.63 -7.56
N GLN A 85 18.99 -7.87 -6.98
CA GLN A 85 18.85 -8.72 -5.79
C GLN A 85 17.53 -9.49 -5.82
N GLU A 86 17.59 -10.76 -6.20
CA GLU A 86 16.42 -11.64 -6.26
C GLU A 86 15.92 -12.07 -4.87
N ASP A 87 16.81 -12.09 -3.87
CA ASP A 87 16.52 -12.62 -2.52
C ASP A 87 16.02 -11.56 -1.52
N VAL A 88 15.71 -10.34 -1.98
CA VAL A 88 15.21 -9.28 -1.10
C VAL A 88 13.69 -9.25 -1.10
N GLU A 89 13.12 -9.36 0.07
CA GLU A 89 11.69 -9.13 0.24
C GLU A 89 11.40 -7.62 0.21
N LEU A 90 10.56 -7.22 -0.75
CA LEU A 90 10.21 -5.83 -1.04
C LEU A 90 8.75 -5.59 -0.76
N PHE A 91 8.46 -4.50 -0.04
CA PHE A 91 7.12 -3.97 0.16
C PHE A 91 7.06 -2.52 -0.30
N LEU A 92 6.09 -2.19 -1.12
CA LEU A 92 5.89 -0.85 -1.63
C LEU A 92 4.53 -0.32 -1.21
N THR A 93 4.54 0.82 -0.56
CA THR A 93 3.32 1.43 -0.03
C THR A 93 3.15 2.84 -0.59
N ILE A 94 2.01 3.06 -1.24
CA ILE A 94 1.61 4.37 -1.74
C ILE A 94 0.83 5.08 -0.64
N GLY A 95 1.42 6.15 -0.09
CA GLY A 95 0.77 7.05 0.86
C GLY A 95 -0.32 7.90 0.21
N PRO A 96 -1.14 8.60 0.98
CA PRO A 96 -2.09 9.55 0.43
C PRO A 96 -1.39 10.77 -0.17
N LYS A 97 -2.04 11.41 -1.13
CA LYS A 97 -1.64 12.72 -1.63
C LYS A 97 -1.89 13.78 -0.57
N ILE A 98 -0.94 14.67 -0.38
CA ILE A 98 -0.97 15.74 0.62
C ILE A 98 -0.78 17.11 -0.02
N GLN A 99 -1.23 18.16 0.66
CA GLN A 99 -1.03 19.56 0.28
C GLN A 99 0.06 20.16 1.16
N GLY A 100 1.21 20.40 0.55
CA GLY A 100 2.34 21.03 1.22
C GLY A 100 3.21 20.08 2.06
N LEU A 101 4.42 20.52 2.33
CA LEU A 101 5.45 19.74 3.03
C LEU A 101 5.13 19.50 4.51
N THR A 102 4.28 20.33 5.12
CA THR A 102 3.90 20.20 6.53
C THR A 102 3.14 18.91 6.85
N GLN A 103 2.47 18.34 5.86
CA GLN A 103 1.70 17.10 6.00
C GLN A 103 2.50 15.84 5.65
N ILE A 104 3.78 15.94 5.31
CA ILE A 104 4.63 14.79 4.94
C ILE A 104 4.65 13.73 6.04
N HIS A 105 4.77 14.16 7.30
CA HIS A 105 4.79 13.23 8.43
C HIS A 105 3.52 12.39 8.50
N GLU A 106 2.37 13.00 8.28
CA GLU A 106 1.07 12.30 8.30
C GLU A 106 0.99 11.27 7.16
N SER A 107 1.34 11.67 5.93
CA SER A 107 1.36 10.75 4.78
C SER A 107 2.34 9.60 4.97
N TYR A 108 3.50 9.87 5.56
CA TYR A 108 4.50 8.85 5.88
C TYR A 108 3.99 7.88 6.94
N GLN A 109 3.37 8.38 8.02
CA GLN A 109 2.81 7.52 9.06
C GLN A 109 1.72 6.61 8.51
N GLN A 110 0.84 7.15 7.67
CA GLN A 110 -0.20 6.35 7.00
C GLN A 110 0.38 5.30 6.05
N ALA A 111 1.50 5.59 5.38
CA ALA A 111 2.21 4.58 4.59
C ALA A 111 2.81 3.47 5.47
N ILE A 112 3.34 3.80 6.65
CA ILE A 112 3.84 2.82 7.63
C ILE A 112 2.69 1.91 8.14
N ASP A 113 1.52 2.46 8.41
CA ASP A 113 0.35 1.68 8.86
C ASP A 113 -0.07 0.65 7.79
N VAL A 114 -0.07 1.07 6.51
CA VAL A 114 -0.34 0.16 5.38
C VAL A 114 0.75 -0.91 5.26
N LEU A 115 2.03 -0.54 5.43
CA LEU A 115 3.15 -1.49 5.42
C LEU A 115 3.02 -2.55 6.52
N ALA A 116 2.67 -2.14 7.75
CA ALA A 116 2.45 -3.06 8.85
C ALA A 116 1.35 -4.08 8.52
N PHE A 117 0.27 -3.63 7.89
CA PHE A 117 -0.78 -4.51 7.41
C PHE A 117 -0.30 -5.45 6.29
N GLN A 118 0.42 -4.92 5.29
CA GLN A 118 0.96 -5.76 4.21
C GLN A 118 1.78 -6.94 4.75
N ARG A 119 2.67 -6.69 5.71
CA ARG A 119 3.56 -7.70 6.29
C ARG A 119 2.82 -8.88 6.94
N GLN A 120 1.60 -8.64 7.45
CA GLN A 120 0.77 -9.69 8.04
C GLN A 120 0.18 -10.64 7.00
N PHE A 121 -0.05 -10.16 5.77
CA PHE A 121 -0.82 -10.90 4.76
C PHE A 121 0.00 -11.36 3.54
N VAL A 122 1.22 -10.86 3.35
CA VAL A 122 2.05 -11.17 2.16
C VAL A 122 2.48 -12.63 2.11
N ALA A 123 2.64 -13.30 3.24
CA ALA A 123 2.95 -14.73 3.26
C ALA A 123 1.90 -15.57 2.49
N GLU A 124 0.66 -15.08 2.43
CA GLU A 124 -0.46 -15.75 1.75
C GLU A 124 -0.68 -15.23 0.31
N LYS A 125 -0.25 -13.99 0.01
CA LYS A 125 -0.55 -13.30 -1.28
C LYS A 125 0.61 -12.45 -1.76
N PRO A 126 1.55 -13.02 -2.55
CA PRO A 126 2.71 -12.29 -3.08
C PRO A 126 2.35 -11.06 -3.94
N GLU A 127 1.16 -11.04 -4.55
CA GLU A 127 0.65 -9.90 -5.31
C GLU A 127 0.39 -8.65 -4.46
N MET A 128 0.33 -8.77 -3.13
CA MET A 128 0.15 -7.64 -2.20
C MET A 128 1.44 -6.86 -1.90
N ARG A 129 2.51 -7.08 -2.65
CA ARG A 129 3.76 -6.31 -2.49
C ARG A 129 3.60 -4.81 -2.73
N ILE A 130 2.60 -4.41 -3.54
CA ILE A 130 2.24 -3.00 -3.73
C ILE A 130 0.87 -2.76 -3.11
N ALA A 131 0.79 -1.87 -2.12
CA ALA A 131 -0.46 -1.44 -1.54
C ALA A 131 -0.58 0.08 -1.55
N SER A 132 -1.81 0.58 -1.50
CA SER A 132 -2.09 2.00 -1.38
C SER A 132 -2.94 2.29 -0.15
N TYR A 133 -2.73 3.46 0.45
CA TYR A 133 -3.54 3.92 1.57
C TYR A 133 -5.04 3.96 1.24
N ALA A 134 -5.40 4.40 0.03
CA ALA A 134 -6.80 4.44 -0.39
C ALA A 134 -7.49 3.06 -0.31
N ASN A 135 -6.81 2.02 -0.82
CA ASN A 135 -7.34 0.65 -0.76
C ASN A 135 -7.34 0.08 0.66
N PHE A 136 -6.32 0.41 1.45
CA PHE A 136 -6.22 -0.01 2.85
C PHE A 136 -7.31 0.63 3.70
N HIS A 137 -7.51 1.94 3.59
CA HIS A 137 -8.53 2.67 4.34
C HIS A 137 -9.93 2.15 4.05
N LEU A 138 -10.23 1.86 2.79
CA LEU A 138 -11.52 1.25 2.40
C LEU A 138 -11.70 -0.12 3.07
N ARG A 139 -10.69 -0.99 3.01
CA ARG A 139 -10.73 -2.32 3.66
C ARG A 139 -10.90 -2.20 5.17
N GLN A 140 -10.14 -1.33 5.83
CA GLN A 140 -10.22 -1.11 7.27
C GLN A 140 -11.60 -0.58 7.68
N THR A 141 -12.18 0.35 6.91
CA THR A 141 -13.52 0.87 7.14
C THR A 141 -14.58 -0.22 6.98
N LEU A 142 -14.49 -1.02 5.92
CA LEU A 142 -15.39 -2.16 5.72
C LEU A 142 -15.22 -3.20 6.84
N GLN A 143 -14.01 -3.55 7.21
CA GLN A 143 -13.74 -4.51 8.27
C GLN A 143 -14.30 -4.03 9.62
N ARG A 144 -14.12 -2.76 9.97
CA ARG A 144 -14.71 -2.14 11.16
C ARG A 144 -16.23 -2.19 11.11
N TYR A 145 -16.83 -1.78 10.00
CA TYR A 145 -18.26 -1.86 9.80
C TYR A 145 -18.80 -3.28 9.95
N PHE A 146 -18.12 -4.28 9.38
CA PHE A 146 -18.52 -5.69 9.50
C PHE A 146 -18.33 -6.25 10.91
N LEU A 147 -17.32 -5.81 11.65
CA LEU A 147 -17.07 -6.29 13.02
C LEU A 147 -17.99 -5.62 14.05
N GLU A 148 -18.23 -4.31 13.93
CA GLU A 148 -18.96 -3.53 14.94
C GLU A 148 -20.49 -3.52 14.69
N GLU A 149 -20.93 -3.39 13.45
CA GLU A 149 -22.38 -3.29 13.10
C GLU A 149 -22.84 -4.36 12.10
N GLY A 150 -21.93 -4.84 11.26
CA GLY A 150 -22.27 -5.65 10.10
C GLY A 150 -22.71 -7.06 10.44
N GLN A 151 -22.13 -7.72 11.45
CA GLN A 151 -22.52 -9.09 11.80
C GLN A 151 -23.96 -9.13 12.33
N ALA A 152 -24.33 -8.21 13.20
CA ALA A 152 -25.70 -8.14 13.74
C ALA A 152 -26.71 -7.76 12.65
N THR A 153 -26.37 -6.77 11.82
CA THR A 153 -27.23 -6.26 10.76
C THR A 153 -27.34 -7.25 9.59
N LEU A 154 -26.23 -7.84 9.13
CA LEU A 154 -26.24 -8.87 8.09
C LEU A 154 -26.98 -10.12 8.55
N ARG A 155 -26.72 -10.56 9.78
CA ARG A 155 -27.41 -11.72 10.37
C ARG A 155 -28.91 -11.46 10.43
N LYS A 156 -29.34 -10.29 10.92
CA LYS A 156 -30.75 -9.95 11.08
C LYS A 156 -31.44 -9.68 9.73
N LYS A 157 -30.76 -9.02 8.79
CA LYS A 157 -31.38 -8.58 7.53
C LYS A 157 -31.35 -9.65 6.43
N TYR A 158 -30.30 -10.47 6.41
CA TYR A 158 -30.09 -11.43 5.31
C TYR A 158 -30.07 -12.88 5.78
N LEU A 159 -29.38 -13.21 6.87
CA LEU A 159 -29.26 -14.60 7.30
C LEU A 159 -30.52 -15.10 8.06
N GLN A 160 -31.14 -14.28 8.90
CA GLN A 160 -32.37 -14.69 9.59
C GLN A 160 -33.54 -14.99 8.66
N PRO A 161 -33.80 -14.21 7.60
CA PRO A 161 -34.85 -14.56 6.63
C PRO A 161 -34.55 -15.87 5.89
N LEU A 162 -33.27 -16.10 5.51
CA LEU A 162 -32.84 -17.36 4.87
C LEU A 162 -32.99 -18.55 5.82
N GLN A 163 -32.55 -18.44 7.07
CA GLN A 163 -32.72 -19.48 8.09
C GLN A 163 -34.19 -19.82 8.34
N LYS A 164 -35.06 -18.80 8.37
CA LYS A 164 -36.53 -19.04 8.47
C LYS A 164 -37.11 -19.74 7.25
N SER A 165 -36.63 -19.37 6.06
CA SER A 165 -37.05 -20.05 4.81
C SER A 165 -36.57 -21.49 4.77
N ASP A 166 -35.31 -21.76 5.20
CA ASP A 166 -34.76 -23.12 5.29
C ASP A 166 -35.56 -23.98 6.25
N GLN A 167 -35.92 -23.45 7.42
CA GLN A 167 -36.74 -24.16 8.39
C GLN A 167 -38.16 -24.46 7.88
N GLN A 168 -38.74 -23.56 7.08
CA GLN A 168 -40.09 -23.73 6.51
C GLN A 168 -40.10 -24.66 5.30
N GLN A 169 -39.03 -24.67 4.50
CA GLN A 169 -38.98 -25.41 3.23
C GLN A 169 -38.11 -26.67 3.26
N HIS A 170 -37.48 -26.98 4.43
CA HIS A 170 -36.51 -28.07 4.58
C HIS A 170 -35.35 -27.97 3.57
N THR A 171 -34.92 -26.74 3.26
CA THR A 171 -33.78 -26.45 2.39
C THR A 171 -32.56 -26.08 3.21
N ASP A 172 -31.38 -26.10 2.61
CA ASP A 172 -30.09 -25.82 3.29
C ASP A 172 -29.33 -24.70 2.56
N LEU A 173 -30.03 -23.57 2.35
CA LEU A 173 -29.49 -22.40 1.62
C LEU A 173 -28.35 -21.71 2.38
N VAL A 174 -28.38 -21.75 3.72
CA VAL A 174 -27.37 -21.09 4.57
C VAL A 174 -26.02 -21.82 4.53
N HIS A 175 -25.98 -23.11 4.29
CA HIS A 175 -24.74 -23.89 4.12
C HIS A 175 -24.13 -23.78 2.73
N THR A 176 -24.83 -23.21 1.76
CA THR A 176 -24.36 -23.01 0.37
C THR A 176 -23.77 -21.63 0.11
N LEU A 177 -23.80 -20.71 1.07
CA LEU A 177 -23.18 -19.38 1.04
C LEU A 177 -21.87 -19.36 1.80
#